data_32a844826ace61662c1598eeef6f24d4
#
_entry.id   32a844826ace61662c1598eeef6f24d4
#
_cell.length_a   1.000
_cell.length_b   1.000
_cell.length_c   1.000
_cell.angle_alpha   90.00
_cell.angle_beta   90.00
_cell.angle_gamma   90.00
#
_symmetry.space_group_name_H-M   'P 1'
#
loop_
_entity.id
_entity.type
_entity.pdbx_description
1 polymer ?
#
loop_
_entity_poly.entity_id
_entity_poly.type
_entity_poly.pdbx_seq_one_letter_code
_entity_poly.pdbx_strand_id
1 'polypeptide(L)'
;MIFKDINCGFYVQRRPLQYACLHDEVAALAERNQIVARAIYNYDKGADANERTRRYAAQSGGTEYPVYRLMPPCYAEETFTREEMLRAIRDEHALFRIHPKTYAAPLHVWMYDWMLDVLTESRTPLLVSLQELDLRDAAAVKEAYPQLRLIITNTDQWLNRQYVRFAQYYPEVYFDTCNTTEYYGIENMTKILGADKFLFGSYMPEKEPYDKLFQLLYCELSQEEKELIAHGNFERLVEERGV
;
A
#
# COMPACT_ATOMS: atom_id res chain seq x y z
N MET A 1 -9.94 -9.10 17.31
CA MET A 1 -9.27 -7.97 16.64
C MET A 1 -9.69 -8.00 15.19
N ILE A 2 -10.08 -6.86 14.63
CA ILE A 2 -10.32 -6.71 13.17
C ILE A 2 -9.05 -6.22 12.50
N PHE A 3 -8.95 -6.44 11.19
CA PHE A 3 -7.81 -6.01 10.39
C PHE A 3 -8.27 -5.21 9.17
N LYS A 4 -7.46 -4.22 8.78
CA LYS A 4 -7.60 -3.47 7.53
C LYS A 4 -6.29 -3.57 6.75
N ASP A 5 -6.33 -4.14 5.56
CA ASP A 5 -5.17 -4.58 4.80
C ASP A 5 -4.75 -3.55 3.75
N ILE A 6 -3.55 -3.00 3.89
CA ILE A 6 -3.02 -2.00 2.95
C ILE A 6 -2.34 -2.64 1.72
N ASN A 7 -2.05 -3.92 1.75
CA ASN A 7 -1.30 -4.60 0.68
C ASN A 7 -1.96 -5.93 0.31
N CYS A 8 -3.13 -5.84 -0.31
CA CYS A 8 -3.91 -6.94 -0.82
C CYS A 8 -4.11 -6.80 -2.32
N GLY A 9 -4.16 -7.91 -3.04
CA GLY A 9 -4.39 -7.86 -4.46
C GLY A 9 -5.14 -9.09 -4.98
N PHE A 10 -5.27 -9.16 -6.28
CA PHE A 10 -5.95 -10.26 -6.96
C PHE A 10 -5.43 -10.43 -8.38
N TYR A 11 -5.76 -11.57 -8.98
CA TYR A 11 -5.57 -11.85 -10.39
C TYR A 11 -6.91 -12.07 -11.08
N VAL A 12 -6.96 -11.81 -12.36
CA VAL A 12 -8.15 -12.06 -13.18
C VAL A 12 -8.20 -13.53 -13.65
N GLN A 13 -7.03 -14.14 -13.78
CA GLN A 13 -6.89 -15.55 -14.15
C GLN A 13 -6.21 -16.33 -13.04
N ARG A 14 -6.66 -17.57 -12.84
CA ARG A 14 -6.07 -18.47 -11.84
C ARG A 14 -4.58 -18.68 -12.09
N ARG A 15 -3.80 -18.53 -11.05
CA ARG A 15 -2.36 -18.78 -11.07
C ARG A 15 -2.06 -20.21 -10.63
N PRO A 16 -1.09 -20.88 -11.27
CA PRO A 16 -0.64 -22.20 -10.82
C PRO A 16 -0.15 -22.18 -9.36
N LEU A 17 -0.49 -23.21 -8.61
CA LEU A 17 -0.05 -23.39 -7.22
C LEU A 17 -0.57 -22.38 -6.20
N GLN A 18 -1.40 -21.41 -6.60
CA GLN A 18 -2.05 -20.50 -5.66
C GLN A 18 -3.45 -21.03 -5.30
N TYR A 19 -3.71 -21.16 -4.00
CA TYR A 19 -4.99 -21.66 -3.48
C TYR A 19 -6.13 -20.69 -3.77
N ALA A 20 -5.92 -19.41 -3.50
CA ALA A 20 -6.89 -18.36 -3.72
C ALA A 20 -6.19 -17.16 -4.36
N CYS A 21 -6.53 -16.82 -5.60
CA CYS A 21 -5.91 -15.72 -6.32
C CYS A 21 -6.90 -14.87 -7.13
N LEU A 22 -8.09 -15.39 -7.42
CA LEU A 22 -9.16 -14.61 -8.04
C LEU A 22 -9.79 -13.67 -7.01
N HIS A 23 -10.34 -12.56 -7.46
CA HIS A 23 -10.90 -11.53 -6.57
C HIS A 23 -11.85 -12.11 -5.51
N ASP A 24 -12.85 -12.89 -5.93
CA ASP A 24 -13.86 -13.45 -5.02
C ASP A 24 -13.26 -14.46 -4.01
N GLU A 25 -12.24 -15.20 -4.41
CA GLU A 25 -11.52 -16.13 -3.53
C GLU A 25 -10.71 -15.37 -2.47
N VAL A 26 -10.02 -14.29 -2.88
CA VAL A 26 -9.29 -13.41 -1.97
C VAL A 26 -10.24 -12.70 -1.01
N ALA A 27 -11.40 -12.25 -1.51
CA ALA A 27 -12.44 -11.64 -0.69
C ALA A 27 -12.98 -12.60 0.38
N ALA A 28 -13.29 -13.83 0.01
CA ALA A 28 -13.76 -14.86 0.94
C ALA A 28 -12.70 -15.25 1.97
N LEU A 29 -11.43 -15.29 1.56
CA LEU A 29 -10.31 -15.56 2.47
C LEU A 29 -10.13 -14.41 3.48
N ALA A 30 -10.24 -13.17 3.04
CA ALA A 30 -10.16 -11.99 3.90
C ALA A 30 -11.30 -11.97 4.93
N GLU A 31 -12.54 -12.19 4.51
CA GLU A 31 -13.70 -12.24 5.39
C GLU A 31 -13.53 -13.31 6.48
N ARG A 32 -13.12 -14.52 6.11
CA ARG A 32 -12.84 -15.62 7.05
C ARG A 32 -11.80 -15.24 8.11
N ASN A 33 -10.88 -14.35 7.79
CA ASN A 33 -9.79 -13.92 8.65
C ASN A 33 -10.04 -12.57 9.33
N GLN A 34 -11.27 -12.07 9.34
CA GLN A 34 -11.65 -10.78 9.95
C GLN A 34 -10.90 -9.58 9.37
N ILE A 35 -10.49 -9.67 8.11
CA ILE A 35 -9.95 -8.55 7.34
C ILE A 35 -11.16 -7.83 6.74
N VAL A 36 -11.61 -6.78 7.44
CA VAL A 36 -12.89 -6.09 7.18
C VAL A 36 -12.80 -5.02 6.09
N ALA A 37 -11.58 -4.57 5.77
CA ALA A 37 -11.33 -3.62 4.69
C ALA A 37 -9.99 -3.91 4.01
N ARG A 38 -9.89 -3.60 2.72
CA ARG A 38 -8.70 -3.90 1.91
C ARG A 38 -8.41 -2.81 0.89
N ALA A 39 -7.15 -2.42 0.78
CA ALA A 39 -6.64 -1.70 -0.37
C ALA A 39 -6.31 -2.73 -1.46
N ILE A 40 -7.15 -2.83 -2.51
CA ILE A 40 -7.04 -3.89 -3.52
C ILE A 40 -6.29 -3.44 -4.77
N TYR A 41 -5.37 -4.26 -5.24
CA TYR A 41 -4.56 -4.05 -6.43
C TYR A 41 -4.65 -5.22 -7.41
N ASN A 42 -4.83 -4.93 -8.70
CA ASN A 42 -4.79 -5.95 -9.74
C ASN A 42 -3.34 -6.21 -10.16
N TYR A 43 -2.83 -7.42 -9.91
CA TYR A 43 -1.46 -7.82 -10.27
C TYR A 43 -1.28 -8.12 -11.76
N ASP A 44 -2.36 -8.26 -12.54
CA ASP A 44 -2.24 -8.43 -13.97
C ASP A 44 -1.74 -7.13 -14.65
N LYS A 45 -0.85 -7.29 -15.62
CA LYS A 45 -0.20 -6.15 -16.31
C LYS A 45 -1.01 -5.56 -17.47
N GLY A 46 -2.26 -6.01 -17.67
CA GLY A 46 -3.11 -5.52 -18.76
C GLY A 46 -3.44 -4.03 -18.66
N ALA A 47 -3.67 -3.39 -19.80
CA ALA A 47 -4.03 -1.97 -19.87
C ALA A 47 -5.33 -1.65 -19.10
N ASP A 48 -6.24 -2.61 -18.98
CA ASP A 48 -7.52 -2.51 -18.28
C ASP A 48 -7.44 -2.83 -16.77
N ALA A 49 -6.23 -2.96 -16.21
CA ALA A 49 -6.04 -3.33 -14.80
C ALA A 49 -6.72 -2.35 -13.82
N ASN A 50 -6.60 -1.04 -14.06
CA ASN A 50 -7.23 -0.02 -13.24
C ASN A 50 -8.76 -0.07 -13.34
N GLU A 51 -9.30 -0.27 -14.53
CA GLU A 51 -10.75 -0.38 -14.75
C GLU A 51 -11.35 -1.62 -14.05
N ARG A 52 -10.63 -2.74 -14.08
CA ARG A 52 -11.03 -3.95 -13.35
C ARG A 52 -11.01 -3.73 -11.84
N THR A 53 -9.97 -3.06 -11.32
CA THR A 53 -9.87 -2.71 -9.90
C THR A 53 -11.05 -1.81 -9.50
N ARG A 54 -11.37 -0.79 -10.30
CA ARG A 54 -12.52 0.10 -10.07
C ARG A 54 -13.83 -0.70 -9.97
N ARG A 55 -14.07 -1.59 -10.93
CA ARG A 55 -15.30 -2.37 -10.99
C ARG A 55 -15.47 -3.27 -9.76
N TYR A 56 -14.42 -3.94 -9.31
CA TYR A 56 -14.50 -4.80 -8.11
C TYR A 56 -14.70 -3.96 -6.85
N ALA A 57 -13.94 -2.89 -6.66
CA ALA A 57 -14.11 -2.01 -5.52
C ALA A 57 -15.53 -1.43 -5.43
N ALA A 58 -16.11 -1.00 -6.54
CA ALA A 58 -17.48 -0.48 -6.59
C ALA A 58 -18.55 -1.52 -6.17
N GLN A 59 -18.27 -2.82 -6.33
CA GLN A 59 -19.19 -3.91 -5.96
C GLN A 59 -19.03 -4.36 -4.50
N SER A 60 -17.99 -3.92 -3.81
CA SER A 60 -17.63 -4.41 -2.46
C SER A 60 -18.49 -3.84 -1.32
N GLY A 61 -19.37 -2.88 -1.60
CA GLY A 61 -20.15 -2.22 -0.55
C GLY A 61 -19.32 -1.33 0.39
N GLY A 62 -18.15 -0.85 -0.07
CA GLY A 62 -17.27 0.04 0.69
C GLY A 62 -16.21 -0.67 1.54
N THR A 63 -16.04 -1.97 1.39
CA THR A 63 -15.00 -2.73 2.09
C THR A 63 -13.68 -2.79 1.32
N GLU A 64 -13.66 -2.35 0.07
CA GLU A 64 -12.47 -2.33 -0.79
C GLU A 64 -12.16 -0.94 -1.30
N TYR A 65 -10.91 -0.55 -1.15
CA TYR A 65 -10.32 0.71 -1.59
C TYR A 65 -9.47 0.45 -2.82
N PRO A 66 -9.81 1.00 -4.00
CA PRO A 66 -9.06 0.71 -5.22
C PRO A 66 -7.66 1.30 -5.15
N VAL A 67 -6.66 0.49 -5.47
CA VAL A 67 -5.28 0.93 -5.67
C VAL A 67 -4.98 0.94 -7.14
N TYR A 68 -4.89 2.12 -7.72
CA TYR A 68 -4.63 2.27 -9.15
C TYR A 68 -3.14 2.33 -9.44
N ARG A 69 -2.76 1.70 -10.54
CA ARG A 69 -1.43 1.85 -11.11
C ARG A 69 -1.30 3.27 -11.63
N LEU A 70 -0.28 3.97 -11.14
CA LEU A 70 0.08 5.31 -11.58
C LEU A 70 1.37 5.22 -12.39
N MET A 71 1.33 5.77 -13.59
CA MET A 71 2.48 5.88 -14.48
C MET A 71 2.55 7.29 -15.05
N PRO A 72 3.75 7.86 -15.22
CA PRO A 72 3.89 9.10 -15.98
C PRO A 72 3.52 8.83 -17.45
N PRO A 73 2.81 9.74 -18.12
CA PRO A 73 2.32 9.51 -19.47
C PRO A 73 3.45 9.60 -20.50
N CYS A 74 3.53 8.61 -21.41
CA CYS A 74 4.19 8.78 -22.70
C CYS A 74 3.21 9.34 -23.73
N TYR A 75 1.94 8.97 -23.63
CA TYR A 75 0.85 9.43 -24.49
C TYR A 75 -0.31 9.90 -23.60
N ALA A 76 -1.09 10.86 -24.08
CA ALA A 76 -2.14 11.53 -23.29
C ALA A 76 -3.21 10.58 -22.69
N GLU A 77 -3.45 9.42 -23.33
CA GLU A 77 -4.49 8.49 -22.97
C GLU A 77 -4.00 7.29 -22.12
N GLU A 78 -2.71 7.27 -21.74
CA GLU A 78 -2.12 6.14 -20.99
C GLU A 78 -2.39 6.15 -19.49
N THR A 79 -2.69 7.31 -18.95
CA THR A 79 -2.78 7.51 -17.50
C THR A 79 -3.93 8.45 -17.16
N PHE A 80 -4.13 8.67 -15.85
CA PHE A 80 -5.10 9.64 -15.37
C PHE A 80 -4.76 11.06 -15.83
N THR A 81 -5.78 11.82 -16.19
CA THR A 81 -5.72 13.29 -16.14
C THR A 81 -5.76 13.75 -14.68
N ARG A 82 -5.38 15.02 -14.42
CA ARG A 82 -5.47 15.60 -13.08
C ARG A 82 -6.90 15.51 -12.50
N GLU A 83 -7.91 15.80 -13.33
CA GLU A 83 -9.32 15.77 -12.93
C GLU A 83 -9.81 14.35 -12.61
N GLU A 84 -9.41 13.36 -13.41
CA GLU A 84 -9.75 11.96 -13.16
C GLU A 84 -9.09 11.45 -11.88
N MET A 85 -7.84 11.82 -11.62
CA MET A 85 -7.13 11.46 -10.40
C MET A 85 -7.82 12.04 -9.16
N LEU A 86 -8.16 13.35 -9.20
CA LEU A 86 -8.91 14.02 -8.12
C LEU A 86 -10.29 13.40 -7.91
N ARG A 87 -11.00 13.05 -8.99
CA ARG A 87 -12.29 12.37 -8.92
C ARG A 87 -12.16 10.99 -8.27
N ALA A 88 -11.19 10.19 -8.69
CA ALA A 88 -10.94 8.87 -8.11
C ALA A 88 -10.61 8.96 -6.60
N ILE A 89 -9.83 9.96 -6.19
CA ILE A 89 -9.53 10.19 -4.77
C ILE A 89 -10.79 10.52 -3.98
N ARG A 90 -11.61 11.46 -4.48
CA ARG A 90 -12.78 11.99 -3.77
C ARG A 90 -13.93 10.97 -3.75
N ASP A 91 -14.27 10.41 -4.91
CA ASP A 91 -15.51 9.66 -5.10
C ASP A 91 -15.33 8.15 -4.86
N GLU A 92 -14.11 7.62 -5.04
CA GLU A 92 -13.79 6.19 -4.94
C GLU A 92 -12.83 5.90 -3.76
N HIS A 93 -12.38 6.89 -3.02
CA HIS A 93 -11.33 6.77 -2.01
C HIS A 93 -10.05 6.06 -2.52
N ALA A 94 -9.71 6.30 -3.78
CA ALA A 94 -8.63 5.63 -4.47
C ALA A 94 -7.26 5.91 -3.83
N LEU A 95 -6.40 4.90 -3.89
CA LEU A 95 -4.97 4.98 -3.63
C LEU A 95 -4.20 4.79 -4.93
N PHE A 96 -2.91 5.12 -4.93
CA PHE A 96 -2.07 4.99 -6.11
C PHE A 96 -0.79 4.23 -5.79
N ARG A 97 -0.40 3.35 -6.72
CA ARG A 97 0.83 2.56 -6.63
C ARG A 97 1.67 2.75 -7.88
N ILE A 98 2.96 2.95 -7.66
CA ILE A 98 3.97 3.02 -8.73
C ILE A 98 4.84 1.76 -8.75
N HIS A 99 5.40 1.48 -9.93
CA HIS A 99 6.33 0.38 -10.15
C HIS A 99 7.54 0.89 -10.97
N PRO A 100 8.43 1.66 -10.35
CA PRO A 100 9.51 2.38 -11.02
C PRO A 100 10.42 1.50 -11.89
N LYS A 101 10.81 0.32 -11.39
CA LYS A 101 11.68 -0.60 -12.14
C LYS A 101 10.92 -1.37 -13.21
N THR A 102 9.72 -1.87 -12.86
CA THR A 102 8.90 -2.67 -13.79
C THR A 102 8.54 -1.89 -15.06
N TYR A 103 8.28 -0.59 -14.94
CA TYR A 103 7.87 0.26 -16.07
C TYR A 103 8.95 1.24 -16.53
N ALA A 104 10.19 1.10 -16.06
CA ALA A 104 11.30 2.00 -16.38
C ALA A 104 10.94 3.49 -16.15
N ALA A 105 10.17 3.77 -15.09
CA ALA A 105 9.69 5.09 -14.72
C ALA A 105 10.15 5.42 -13.28
N PRO A 106 11.43 5.79 -13.07
CA PRO A 106 11.98 6.08 -11.75
C PRO A 106 11.23 7.21 -11.07
N LEU A 107 11.15 7.15 -9.74
CA LEU A 107 10.41 8.12 -8.94
C LEU A 107 11.17 9.46 -8.88
N HIS A 108 11.06 10.24 -9.95
CA HIS A 108 11.66 11.58 -10.05
C HIS A 108 10.59 12.66 -10.04
N VAL A 109 10.88 13.80 -9.41
CA VAL A 109 9.97 14.96 -9.35
C VAL A 109 9.51 15.40 -10.75
N TRP A 110 10.44 15.53 -11.72
CA TRP A 110 10.12 15.96 -13.08
C TRP A 110 9.30 14.93 -13.88
N MET A 111 9.26 13.67 -13.43
CA MET A 111 8.55 12.60 -14.12
C MET A 111 7.10 12.47 -13.64
N TYR A 112 6.87 12.71 -12.36
CA TYR A 112 5.55 12.60 -11.74
C TYR A 112 4.92 13.96 -11.39
N ASP A 113 5.63 15.06 -11.52
CA ASP A 113 5.29 16.47 -11.32
C ASP A 113 3.91 16.71 -10.67
N TRP A 114 2.88 17.10 -11.43
CA TRP A 114 1.53 17.40 -10.95
C TRP A 114 0.85 16.22 -10.22
N MET A 115 1.26 14.97 -10.45
CA MET A 115 0.73 13.81 -9.74
C MET A 115 1.16 13.84 -8.27
N LEU A 116 2.41 14.22 -8.00
CA LEU A 116 2.93 14.42 -6.65
C LEU A 116 2.23 15.60 -5.96
N ASP A 117 1.91 16.68 -6.69
CA ASP A 117 1.12 17.79 -6.16
C ASP A 117 -0.25 17.29 -5.69
N VAL A 118 -0.98 16.58 -6.56
CA VAL A 118 -2.31 16.02 -6.24
C VAL A 118 -2.27 15.11 -5.02
N LEU A 119 -1.32 14.18 -4.96
CA LEU A 119 -1.17 13.26 -3.84
C LEU A 119 -0.87 13.98 -2.52
N THR A 120 0.00 15.00 -2.59
CA THR A 120 0.39 15.78 -1.40
C THR A 120 -0.76 16.65 -0.90
N GLU A 121 -1.41 17.39 -1.79
CA GLU A 121 -2.54 18.28 -1.47
C GLU A 121 -3.74 17.51 -0.91
N SER A 122 -4.08 16.36 -1.51
CA SER A 122 -5.17 15.50 -1.05
C SER A 122 -4.78 14.59 0.12
N ARG A 123 -3.53 14.63 0.59
CA ARG A 123 -2.98 13.72 1.62
C ARG A 123 -3.16 12.24 1.26
N THR A 124 -3.28 11.91 -0.02
CA THR A 124 -3.43 10.53 -0.51
C THR A 124 -2.07 9.82 -0.50
N PRO A 125 -1.94 8.67 0.17
CA PRO A 125 -0.68 7.95 0.19
C PRO A 125 -0.28 7.42 -1.20
N LEU A 126 1.01 7.53 -1.51
CA LEU A 126 1.64 6.84 -2.63
C LEU A 126 2.21 5.52 -2.14
N LEU A 127 1.80 4.40 -2.76
CA LEU A 127 2.30 3.07 -2.46
C LEU A 127 3.42 2.67 -3.42
N VAL A 128 4.47 2.07 -2.89
CA VAL A 128 5.56 1.50 -3.69
C VAL A 128 6.17 0.30 -2.97
N SER A 129 6.47 -0.76 -3.72
CA SER A 129 7.23 -1.88 -3.14
C SER A 129 8.69 -1.49 -2.95
N LEU A 130 9.31 -1.93 -1.85
CA LEU A 130 10.74 -1.68 -1.59
C LEU A 130 11.64 -2.22 -2.71
N GLN A 131 11.25 -3.33 -3.34
CA GLN A 131 11.98 -3.92 -4.47
C GLN A 131 11.94 -3.05 -5.73
N GLU A 132 10.90 -2.23 -5.86
CA GLU A 132 10.72 -1.29 -6.99
C GLU A 132 11.39 0.07 -6.73
N LEU A 133 11.60 0.44 -5.45
CA LEU A 133 12.06 1.76 -5.05
C LEU A 133 13.60 1.87 -5.06
N ASP A 134 14.12 3.00 -5.55
CA ASP A 134 15.45 3.49 -5.18
C ASP A 134 15.28 4.55 -4.08
N LEU A 135 15.91 4.34 -2.92
CA LEU A 135 15.78 5.25 -1.79
C LEU A 135 16.41 6.64 -2.05
N ARG A 136 17.34 6.75 -3.01
CA ARG A 136 17.89 8.06 -3.42
C ARG A 136 16.85 8.89 -4.17
N ASP A 137 16.10 8.23 -5.06
CA ASP A 137 15.00 8.88 -5.78
C ASP A 137 13.89 9.28 -4.82
N ALA A 138 13.53 8.37 -3.89
CA ALA A 138 12.56 8.66 -2.83
C ALA A 138 13.02 9.83 -1.93
N ALA A 139 14.31 9.93 -1.60
CA ALA A 139 14.86 11.04 -0.83
C ALA A 139 14.68 12.37 -1.56
N ALA A 140 15.05 12.44 -2.84
CA ALA A 140 14.89 13.65 -3.65
C ALA A 140 13.42 14.10 -3.74
N VAL A 141 12.49 13.14 -3.88
CA VAL A 141 11.05 13.44 -3.86
C VAL A 141 10.60 13.92 -2.48
N LYS A 142 11.05 13.28 -1.39
CA LYS A 142 10.70 13.69 -0.02
C LYS A 142 11.27 15.05 0.35
N GLU A 143 12.41 15.46 -0.20
CA GLU A 143 12.96 16.81 -0.04
C GLU A 143 12.10 17.87 -0.75
N ALA A 144 11.57 17.55 -1.93
CA ALA A 144 10.68 18.44 -2.67
C ALA A 144 9.25 18.45 -2.10
N TYR A 145 8.77 17.29 -1.63
CA TYR A 145 7.43 17.06 -1.10
C TYR A 145 7.46 16.46 0.33
N PRO A 146 7.85 17.23 1.36
CA PRO A 146 7.99 16.73 2.73
C PRO A 146 6.69 16.11 3.29
N GLN A 147 5.53 16.63 2.87
CA GLN A 147 4.21 16.20 3.33
C GLN A 147 3.64 15.02 2.53
N LEU A 148 4.29 14.58 1.44
CA LEU A 148 3.86 13.39 0.69
C LEU A 148 3.90 12.17 1.60
N ARG A 149 2.76 11.50 1.76
CA ARG A 149 2.66 10.23 2.46
C ARG A 149 3.17 9.10 1.58
N LEU A 150 4.24 8.46 1.98
CA LEU A 150 4.83 7.34 1.24
C LEU A 150 4.66 6.05 2.04
N ILE A 151 3.91 5.08 1.50
CA ILE A 151 3.79 3.75 2.08
C ILE A 151 4.70 2.80 1.30
N ILE A 152 5.77 2.35 1.94
CA ILE A 152 6.72 1.38 1.39
C ILE A 152 6.23 -0.01 1.77
N THR A 153 5.79 -0.78 0.77
CA THR A 153 5.32 -2.14 0.95
C THR A 153 6.41 -3.17 0.68
N ASN A 154 6.19 -4.41 1.12
CA ASN A 154 7.09 -5.53 0.86
C ASN A 154 8.52 -5.27 1.35
N THR A 155 8.66 -4.75 2.56
CA THR A 155 9.97 -4.51 3.19
C THR A 155 10.79 -5.79 3.28
N ASP A 156 12.10 -5.66 3.30
CA ASP A 156 13.03 -6.78 3.31
C ASP A 156 14.02 -6.61 4.50
N GLN A 157 14.15 -7.65 5.32
CA GLN A 157 15.04 -7.66 6.48
C GLN A 157 16.49 -7.24 6.16
N TRP A 158 16.98 -7.56 4.97
CA TRP A 158 18.34 -7.21 4.56
C TRP A 158 18.54 -5.71 4.33
N LEU A 159 17.45 -4.97 4.11
CA LEU A 159 17.44 -3.53 3.86
C LEU A 159 17.00 -2.71 5.08
N ASN A 160 16.76 -3.33 6.24
CA ASN A 160 16.30 -2.69 7.47
C ASN A 160 17.11 -1.44 7.82
N ARG A 161 18.43 -1.50 7.71
CA ARG A 161 19.31 -0.35 8.03
C ARG A 161 19.04 0.87 7.15
N GLN A 162 18.68 0.66 5.89
CA GLN A 162 18.43 1.73 4.94
C GLN A 162 17.06 2.35 5.16
N TYR A 163 15.98 1.56 5.12
CA TYR A 163 14.64 2.10 5.19
C TYR A 163 14.27 2.59 6.60
N VAL A 164 14.82 1.99 7.67
CA VAL A 164 14.65 2.51 9.04
C VAL A 164 15.26 3.90 9.17
N ARG A 165 16.50 4.08 8.71
CA ARG A 165 17.15 5.40 8.72
C ARG A 165 16.41 6.38 7.81
N PHE A 166 15.90 5.94 6.67
CA PHE A 166 15.08 6.75 5.79
C PHE A 166 13.81 7.26 6.49
N ALA A 167 13.08 6.37 7.18
CA ALA A 167 11.86 6.75 7.90
C ALA A 167 12.14 7.63 9.15
N GLN A 168 13.28 7.46 9.80
CA GLN A 168 13.71 8.36 10.88
C GLN A 168 14.01 9.78 10.39
N TYR A 169 14.44 9.90 9.14
CA TYR A 169 14.78 11.19 8.53
C TYR A 169 13.55 11.87 7.89
N TYR A 170 12.63 11.07 7.28
CA TYR A 170 11.45 11.58 6.61
C TYR A 170 10.17 11.14 7.35
N PRO A 171 9.45 12.05 8.05
CA PRO A 171 8.37 11.69 8.98
C PRO A 171 7.14 11.06 8.33
N GLU A 172 6.81 11.43 7.07
CA GLU A 172 5.64 10.92 6.34
C GLU A 172 5.98 9.65 5.52
N VAL A 173 6.76 8.73 6.11
CA VAL A 173 7.08 7.42 5.55
C VAL A 173 6.51 6.34 6.45
N TYR A 174 5.83 5.37 5.85
CA TYR A 174 5.11 4.28 6.50
C TYR A 174 5.46 2.95 5.85
N PHE A 175 5.20 1.85 6.55
CA PHE A 175 5.51 0.50 6.10
C PHE A 175 4.35 -0.46 6.29
N ASP A 176 4.27 -1.49 5.46
CA ASP A 176 3.42 -2.65 5.75
C ASP A 176 4.16 -3.73 6.53
N THR A 177 3.41 -4.65 7.12
CA THR A 177 3.96 -5.76 7.91
C THR A 177 4.23 -7.02 7.10
N CYS A 178 3.94 -7.07 5.81
CA CYS A 178 3.83 -8.31 5.04
C CYS A 178 5.13 -9.15 4.97
N ASN A 179 6.28 -8.53 5.08
CA ASN A 179 7.59 -9.20 5.01
C ASN A 179 8.42 -9.08 6.30
N THR A 180 7.83 -8.62 7.39
CA THR A 180 8.50 -8.60 8.70
C THR A 180 8.61 -10.04 9.22
N THR A 181 9.76 -10.68 9.02
CA THR A 181 9.99 -12.10 9.31
C THR A 181 11.09 -12.34 10.31
N GLU A 182 11.79 -11.30 10.76
CA GLU A 182 12.85 -11.38 11.74
C GLU A 182 12.33 -11.75 13.13
N TYR A 183 13.20 -12.36 13.92
CA TYR A 183 12.93 -12.64 15.32
C TYR A 183 12.68 -11.32 16.09
N TYR A 184 11.53 -11.20 16.72
CA TYR A 184 11.03 -9.94 17.30
C TYR A 184 11.06 -8.76 16.32
N GLY A 185 10.84 -9.02 15.03
CA GLY A 185 10.96 -8.00 13.98
C GLY A 185 9.99 -6.85 14.16
N ILE A 186 8.70 -7.14 14.36
CA ILE A 186 7.67 -6.11 14.50
C ILE A 186 7.87 -5.31 15.81
N GLU A 187 8.23 -5.97 16.91
CA GLU A 187 8.49 -5.32 18.19
C GLU A 187 9.69 -4.38 18.14
N ASN A 188 10.79 -4.86 17.55
CA ASN A 188 12.01 -4.05 17.39
C ASN A 188 11.77 -2.85 16.49
N MET A 189 11.07 -3.04 15.37
CA MET A 189 10.76 -1.96 14.45
C MET A 189 9.80 -0.94 15.05
N THR A 190 8.78 -1.39 15.76
CA THR A 190 7.83 -0.53 16.51
C THR A 190 8.55 0.28 17.59
N LYS A 191 9.48 -0.35 18.32
CA LYS A 191 10.29 0.35 19.32
C LYS A 191 11.18 1.45 18.74
N ILE A 192 11.65 1.28 17.50
CA ILE A 192 12.56 2.25 16.84
C ILE A 192 11.78 3.39 16.17
N LEU A 193 10.66 3.08 15.52
CA LEU A 193 9.94 4.03 14.67
C LEU A 193 8.59 4.48 15.22
N GLY A 194 8.00 3.72 16.15
CA GLY A 194 6.62 3.89 16.63
C GLY A 194 5.63 3.00 15.88
N ALA A 195 4.56 2.57 16.57
CA ALA A 195 3.50 1.76 15.99
C ALA A 195 2.70 2.51 14.91
N ASP A 196 2.68 3.85 14.97
CA ASP A 196 2.01 4.72 14.01
C ASP A 196 2.64 4.69 12.59
N LYS A 197 3.80 4.05 12.43
CA LYS A 197 4.50 3.89 11.15
C LYS A 197 4.15 2.61 10.41
N PHE A 198 3.43 1.68 11.03
CA PHE A 198 3.16 0.36 10.45
C PHE A 198 1.67 0.15 10.16
N LEU A 199 1.38 -0.42 9.00
CA LEU A 199 0.04 -0.86 8.61
C LEU A 199 0.04 -2.38 8.43
N PHE A 200 -1.05 -3.02 8.80
CA PHE A 200 -1.23 -4.43 8.47
C PHE A 200 -1.24 -4.61 6.95
N GLY A 201 -0.44 -5.53 6.45
CA GLY A 201 -0.38 -5.93 5.06
C GLY A 201 -0.23 -7.45 4.95
N SER A 202 -1.17 -8.13 4.30
CA SER A 202 -1.14 -9.57 4.12
C SER A 202 -0.27 -10.02 2.94
N TYR A 203 -0.21 -9.18 1.92
CA TYR A 203 0.34 -9.51 0.61
C TYR A 203 -0.42 -10.66 -0.09
N MET A 204 -1.72 -10.85 0.24
CA MET A 204 -2.57 -11.76 -0.53
C MET A 204 -2.66 -11.31 -2.00
N PRO A 205 -2.73 -12.23 -2.95
CA PRO A 205 -2.67 -13.69 -2.85
C PRO A 205 -1.26 -14.25 -2.96
N GLU A 206 -0.21 -13.42 -2.97
CA GLU A 206 1.19 -13.87 -3.09
C GLU A 206 1.67 -14.62 -1.85
N LYS A 207 1.07 -14.32 -0.69
CA LYS A 207 1.31 -14.98 0.59
C LYS A 207 0.01 -15.32 1.29
N GLU A 208 0.08 -16.32 2.15
CA GLU A 208 -1.01 -16.63 3.08
C GLU A 208 -1.09 -15.55 4.17
N PRO A 209 -2.29 -15.08 4.54
CA PRO A 209 -2.43 -14.03 5.54
C PRO A 209 -2.13 -14.50 6.96
N TYR A 210 -2.18 -15.81 7.22
CA TYR A 210 -2.14 -16.38 8.57
C TYR A 210 -0.88 -16.05 9.34
N ASP A 211 0.29 -16.07 8.70
CA ASP A 211 1.55 -15.77 9.35
C ASP A 211 1.58 -14.33 9.90
N LYS A 212 1.03 -13.37 9.18
CA LYS A 212 0.96 -11.97 9.59
C LYS A 212 -0.10 -11.70 10.63
N LEU A 213 -1.25 -12.35 10.50
CA LEU A 213 -2.31 -12.30 11.51
C LEU A 213 -1.80 -12.85 12.85
N PHE A 214 -1.22 -14.05 12.85
CA PHE A 214 -0.66 -14.65 14.06
C PHE A 214 0.51 -13.83 14.62
N GLN A 215 1.40 -13.34 13.78
CA GLN A 215 2.50 -12.50 14.22
C GLN A 215 1.98 -11.28 15.01
N LEU A 216 1.00 -10.54 14.48
CA LEU A 216 0.47 -9.37 15.16
C LEU A 216 -0.36 -9.72 16.41
N LEU A 217 -1.12 -10.82 16.36
CA LEU A 217 -1.92 -11.25 17.52
C LEU A 217 -1.07 -11.65 18.71
N TYR A 218 0.06 -12.35 18.47
CA TYR A 218 0.88 -12.96 19.52
C TYR A 218 2.21 -12.24 19.79
N CYS A 219 2.53 -11.14 19.09
CA CYS A 219 3.71 -10.34 19.40
C CYS A 219 3.61 -9.66 20.79
N GLU A 220 4.73 -9.21 21.33
CA GLU A 220 4.84 -8.57 22.65
C GLU A 220 4.57 -7.06 22.64
N LEU A 221 3.75 -6.57 21.69
CA LEU A 221 3.28 -5.18 21.70
C LEU A 221 2.09 -4.99 22.63
N SER A 222 1.87 -3.76 23.08
CA SER A 222 0.64 -3.40 23.80
C SER A 222 -0.61 -3.59 22.93
N GLN A 223 -1.77 -3.70 23.55
CA GLN A 223 -3.03 -3.85 22.82
C GLN A 223 -3.29 -2.65 21.91
N GLU A 224 -3.00 -1.43 22.39
CA GLU A 224 -3.14 -0.18 21.64
C GLU A 224 -2.22 -0.17 20.41
N GLU A 225 -0.97 -0.60 20.54
CA GLU A 225 -0.05 -0.69 19.41
C GLU A 225 -0.50 -1.72 18.37
N LYS A 226 -1.01 -2.87 18.82
CA LYS A 226 -1.56 -3.90 17.92
C LYS A 226 -2.78 -3.40 17.15
N GLU A 227 -3.71 -2.71 17.80
CA GLU A 227 -4.90 -2.14 17.17
C GLU A 227 -4.52 -1.03 16.19
N LEU A 228 -3.55 -0.20 16.55
CA LEU A 228 -3.05 0.85 15.67
C LEU A 228 -2.47 0.26 14.37
N ILE A 229 -1.68 -0.82 14.46
CA ILE A 229 -1.10 -1.51 13.30
C ILE A 229 -2.19 -2.28 12.54
N ALA A 230 -3.10 -2.97 13.25
CA ALA A 230 -4.11 -3.82 12.63
C ALA A 230 -5.11 -3.03 11.76
N HIS A 231 -5.54 -1.85 12.22
CA HIS A 231 -6.54 -1.05 11.51
C HIS A 231 -6.41 0.47 11.70
N GLY A 232 -5.99 0.98 12.87
CA GLY A 232 -6.03 2.41 13.18
C GLY A 232 -5.20 3.27 12.22
N ASN A 233 -4.03 2.81 11.80
CA ASN A 233 -3.21 3.53 10.82
C ASN A 233 -3.84 3.52 9.42
N PHE A 234 -4.53 2.44 9.04
CA PHE A 234 -5.30 2.41 7.81
C PHE A 234 -6.43 3.44 7.84
N GLU A 235 -7.20 3.50 8.93
CA GLU A 235 -8.26 4.49 9.12
C GLU A 235 -7.74 5.91 8.95
N ARG A 236 -6.71 6.26 9.69
CA ARG A 236 -6.07 7.58 9.66
C ARG A 236 -5.48 7.96 8.28
N LEU A 237 -4.87 7.02 7.59
CA LEU A 237 -4.14 7.31 6.34
C LEU A 237 -5.00 7.13 5.08
N VAL A 238 -6.03 6.28 5.14
CA VAL A 238 -6.85 5.91 3.97
C VAL A 238 -8.27 6.45 4.08
N GLU A 239 -8.94 6.31 5.23
CA GLU A 239 -10.34 6.66 5.40
C GLU A 239 -10.54 8.13 5.81
N GLU A 240 -9.71 8.67 6.70
CA GLU A 240 -9.84 9.99 7.31
C GLU A 240 -8.95 11.05 6.62
N ARG A 241 -8.76 10.98 5.31
CA ARG A 241 -7.83 11.84 4.58
C ARG A 241 -8.22 13.33 4.53
N GLY A 242 -9.45 13.67 4.85
CA GLY A 242 -9.91 15.06 4.84
C GLY A 242 -10.10 15.61 3.43
N VAL A 243 -10.54 14.80 2.48
CA VAL A 243 -10.84 15.19 1.08
C VAL A 243 -12.27 15.62 0.94
#